data_bb6ecd88d54feae376d011dae0a45a1a
#
_entry.id   bb6ecd88d54feae376d011dae0a45a1a
#
_cell.length_a   1.000
_cell.length_b   1.000
_cell.length_c   1.000
_cell.angle_alpha   90.00
_cell.angle_beta   90.00
_cell.angle_gamma   90.00
#
_symmetry.space_group_name_H-M   'P 1'
#
loop_
_entity.id
_entity.type
_entity.pdbx_description
1 polymer ?
#
loop_
_entity_poly.entity_id
_entity_poly.type
_entity_poly.pdbx_seq_one_letter_code
_entity_poly.pdbx_strand_id
1 'polypeptide(L)'
;MLEATEIRVGRILKLDGKLFRVITQEIRGTGKFGKTVHLKVKGLEDGNMQEKSIRAEDKVEDVDVQRVKMQFSYKEGDQFVFMNMENYEQFPISEKALGKQAIFLKENLEIDVFFCEGRAVSVDFPKMAELEVISTAPGVKGGGDFKEAKLENGLTLLVPQFVKEGEKVRINVDDLSYLDRVTTKSLKNEKAPPANS
;
A
#
# COMPACT_ATOMS: atom_id res chain seq x y z
N MET A 1 -25.53 -1.31 -3.00
CA MET A 1 -25.26 -2.66 -3.58
C MET A 1 -24.88 -2.50 -5.03
N LEU A 2 -23.78 -3.12 -5.46
CA LEU A 2 -23.25 -3.14 -6.82
C LEU A 2 -23.43 -4.54 -7.43
N GLU A 3 -23.60 -4.62 -8.74
CA GLU A 3 -23.37 -5.90 -9.44
C GLU A 3 -21.89 -6.26 -9.40
N ALA A 4 -21.58 -7.55 -9.34
CA ALA A 4 -20.18 -8.00 -9.25
C ALA A 4 -19.31 -7.49 -10.43
N THR A 5 -19.91 -7.28 -11.60
CA THR A 5 -19.24 -6.72 -12.79
C THR A 5 -18.89 -5.24 -12.67
N GLU A 6 -19.55 -4.50 -11.80
CA GLU A 6 -19.34 -3.06 -11.58
C GLU A 6 -18.27 -2.76 -10.51
N ILE A 7 -17.79 -3.79 -9.83
CA ILE A 7 -16.73 -3.67 -8.85
C ILE A 7 -15.49 -3.07 -9.53
N ARG A 8 -14.81 -2.16 -8.84
CA ARG A 8 -13.55 -1.54 -9.29
C ARG A 8 -12.44 -1.77 -8.28
N VAL A 9 -11.22 -1.81 -8.77
CA VAL A 9 -10.01 -1.83 -7.91
C VAL A 9 -10.01 -0.61 -7.00
N GLY A 10 -9.67 -0.82 -5.72
CA GLY A 10 -9.67 0.20 -4.67
C GLY A 10 -11.00 0.33 -3.91
N ARG A 11 -12.10 -0.22 -4.41
CA ARG A 11 -13.39 -0.23 -3.69
C ARG A 11 -13.31 -1.07 -2.42
N ILE A 12 -14.11 -0.68 -1.44
CA ILE A 12 -14.30 -1.44 -0.20
C ILE A 12 -15.65 -2.16 -0.29
N LEU A 13 -15.59 -3.47 -0.11
CA LEU A 13 -16.76 -4.35 -0.15
C LEU A 13 -16.95 -5.00 1.22
N LYS A 14 -18.19 -5.20 1.60
CA LYS A 14 -18.55 -6.04 2.74
C LYS A 14 -18.95 -7.43 2.26
N LEU A 15 -18.10 -8.40 2.56
CA LEU A 15 -18.28 -9.80 2.21
C LEU A 15 -18.25 -10.63 3.49
N ASP A 16 -19.27 -11.45 3.72
CA ASP A 16 -19.40 -12.28 4.91
C ASP A 16 -19.25 -11.49 6.23
N GLY A 17 -19.76 -10.25 6.26
CA GLY A 17 -19.70 -9.35 7.42
C GLY A 17 -18.35 -8.67 7.66
N LYS A 18 -17.34 -8.94 6.82
CA LYS A 18 -15.99 -8.33 6.90
C LYS A 18 -15.76 -7.34 5.77
N LEU A 19 -14.91 -6.35 6.04
CA LEU A 19 -14.55 -5.33 5.07
C LEU A 19 -13.27 -5.73 4.32
N PHE A 20 -13.35 -5.65 2.98
CA PHE A 20 -12.25 -5.98 2.09
C PHE A 20 -12.00 -4.86 1.08
N ARG A 21 -10.74 -4.54 0.85
CA ARG A 21 -10.32 -3.66 -0.25
C ARG A 21 -10.04 -4.50 -1.50
N VAL A 22 -10.60 -4.14 -2.62
CA VAL A 22 -10.35 -4.81 -3.91
C VAL A 22 -8.97 -4.40 -4.44
N ILE A 23 -8.12 -5.39 -4.63
CA ILE A 23 -6.75 -5.19 -5.16
C ILE A 23 -6.70 -5.47 -6.66
N THR A 24 -7.34 -6.57 -7.10
CA THR A 24 -7.48 -6.89 -8.53
C THR A 24 -8.87 -7.41 -8.83
N GLN A 25 -9.32 -7.20 -10.05
CA GLN A 25 -10.57 -7.72 -10.57
C GLN A 25 -10.31 -8.35 -11.94
N GLU A 26 -10.81 -9.54 -12.15
CA GLU A 26 -10.78 -10.23 -13.43
C GLU A 26 -12.13 -10.89 -13.70
N ILE A 27 -12.70 -10.64 -14.87
CA ILE A 27 -13.97 -11.25 -15.29
C ILE A 27 -13.62 -12.40 -16.23
N ARG A 28 -14.00 -13.62 -15.84
CA ARG A 28 -13.82 -14.84 -16.62
C ARG A 28 -15.16 -15.48 -16.95
N GLY A 29 -15.16 -16.23 -18.03
CA GLY A 29 -16.32 -16.99 -18.50
C GLY A 29 -16.99 -16.35 -19.70
N THR A 30 -17.47 -17.22 -20.58
CA THR A 30 -18.20 -16.86 -21.80
C THR A 30 -19.37 -17.83 -22.00
N GLY A 31 -20.50 -17.32 -22.45
CA GLY A 31 -21.61 -18.11 -22.94
C GLY A 31 -22.48 -18.78 -21.87
N LYS A 32 -22.86 -20.03 -22.12
CA LYS A 32 -23.93 -20.78 -21.45
C LYS A 32 -23.78 -21.01 -19.92
N PHE A 33 -22.57 -20.83 -19.38
CA PHE A 33 -22.25 -21.07 -17.96
C PHE A 33 -22.14 -19.79 -17.12
N GLY A 34 -22.47 -18.63 -17.70
CA GLY A 34 -22.40 -17.36 -17.02
C GLY A 34 -20.96 -16.81 -16.89
N LYS A 35 -20.85 -15.58 -16.40
CA LYS A 35 -19.57 -14.90 -16.09
C LYS A 35 -19.31 -14.98 -14.60
N THR A 36 -18.04 -15.16 -14.23
CA THR A 36 -17.57 -15.11 -12.84
C THR A 36 -16.56 -13.99 -12.69
N VAL A 37 -16.70 -13.21 -11.65
CA VAL A 37 -15.77 -12.15 -11.26
C VAL A 37 -14.81 -12.71 -10.22
N HIS A 38 -13.54 -12.76 -10.55
CA HIS A 38 -12.46 -13.15 -9.65
C HIS A 38 -11.86 -11.89 -9.06
N LEU A 39 -11.88 -11.80 -7.74
CA LEU A 39 -11.37 -10.70 -6.98
C LEU A 39 -10.19 -11.15 -6.12
N LYS A 40 -9.10 -10.39 -6.14
CA LYS A 40 -8.09 -10.45 -5.11
C LYS A 40 -8.37 -9.30 -4.14
N VAL A 41 -8.60 -9.62 -2.89
CA VAL A 41 -9.03 -8.65 -1.88
C VAL A 41 -8.11 -8.69 -0.66
N LYS A 42 -7.94 -7.54 0.00
CA LYS A 42 -7.21 -7.41 1.26
C LYS A 42 -8.19 -7.10 2.37
N GLY A 43 -8.21 -7.92 3.42
CA GLY A 43 -8.99 -7.65 4.63
C GLY A 43 -8.52 -6.36 5.29
N LEU A 44 -9.44 -5.49 5.69
CA LEU A 44 -9.10 -4.21 6.32
C LEU A 44 -8.73 -4.36 7.80
N GLU A 45 -9.26 -5.38 8.47
CA GLU A 45 -9.00 -5.63 9.89
C GLU A 45 -7.78 -6.51 10.14
N ASP A 46 -7.55 -7.49 9.25
CA ASP A 46 -6.51 -8.51 9.43
C ASP A 46 -5.35 -8.39 8.44
N GLY A 47 -5.48 -7.52 7.42
CA GLY A 47 -4.47 -7.30 6.38
C GLY A 47 -4.27 -8.48 5.43
N ASN A 48 -5.02 -9.57 5.59
CA ASN A 48 -4.83 -10.79 4.83
C ASN A 48 -5.34 -10.67 3.40
N MET A 49 -4.53 -11.19 2.45
CA MET A 49 -4.94 -11.31 1.06
C MET A 49 -5.80 -12.57 0.88
N GLN A 50 -6.91 -12.41 0.20
CA GLN A 50 -7.84 -13.51 -0.12
C GLN A 50 -8.27 -13.41 -1.59
N GLU A 51 -8.60 -14.57 -2.16
CA GLU A 51 -9.24 -14.65 -3.47
C GLU A 51 -10.71 -14.98 -3.27
N LYS A 52 -11.58 -14.24 -3.94
CA LYS A 52 -13.03 -14.42 -3.92
C LYS A 52 -13.52 -14.54 -5.35
N SER A 53 -14.45 -15.48 -5.56
CA SER A 53 -15.12 -15.67 -6.85
C SER A 53 -16.60 -15.43 -6.66
N ILE A 54 -17.16 -14.50 -7.42
CA ILE A 54 -18.54 -14.04 -7.32
C ILE A 54 -19.19 -14.17 -8.70
N ARG A 55 -20.43 -14.61 -8.78
CA ARG A 55 -21.15 -14.63 -10.06
C ARG A 55 -21.40 -13.21 -10.55
N ALA A 56 -21.33 -13.00 -11.85
CA ALA A 56 -21.49 -11.67 -12.44
C ALA A 56 -22.83 -10.99 -12.10
N GLU A 57 -23.87 -11.79 -11.91
CA GLU A 57 -25.23 -11.37 -11.57
C GLU A 57 -25.47 -11.13 -10.07
N ASP A 58 -24.54 -11.58 -9.20
CA ASP A 58 -24.67 -11.41 -7.77
C ASP A 58 -24.45 -9.95 -7.38
N LYS A 59 -25.20 -9.50 -6.37
CA LYS A 59 -25.07 -8.16 -5.80
C LYS A 59 -24.17 -8.20 -4.57
N VAL A 60 -23.24 -7.25 -4.51
CA VAL A 60 -22.29 -7.10 -3.42
C VAL A 60 -22.56 -5.78 -2.70
N GLU A 61 -22.42 -5.79 -1.38
CA GLU A 61 -22.51 -4.59 -0.58
C GLU A 61 -21.24 -3.75 -0.76
N ASP A 62 -21.40 -2.62 -1.45
CA ASP A 62 -20.37 -1.58 -1.58
C ASP A 62 -20.47 -0.66 -0.37
N VAL A 63 -19.35 -0.42 0.28
CA VAL A 63 -19.28 0.41 1.49
C VAL A 63 -18.58 1.70 1.16
N ASP A 64 -19.24 2.82 1.40
CA ASP A 64 -18.63 4.12 1.28
C ASP A 64 -17.62 4.34 2.42
N VAL A 65 -16.42 4.72 2.02
CA VAL A 65 -15.36 5.10 2.95
C VAL A 65 -15.05 6.57 2.80
N GLN A 66 -14.90 7.24 3.92
CA GLN A 66 -14.39 8.59 3.96
C GLN A 66 -12.87 8.55 3.96
N ARG A 67 -12.26 9.38 3.13
CA ARG A 67 -10.82 9.57 3.07
C ARG A 67 -10.47 10.87 3.78
N VAL A 68 -9.71 10.76 4.86
CA VAL A 68 -9.33 11.90 5.70
C VAL A 68 -7.80 11.97 5.76
N LYS A 69 -7.25 13.15 5.48
CA LYS A 69 -5.81 13.40 5.64
C LYS A 69 -5.49 13.50 7.12
N MET A 70 -4.58 12.67 7.57
CA MET A 70 -4.15 12.59 8.95
C MET A 70 -2.63 12.56 9.05
N GLN A 71 -2.10 12.78 10.23
CA GLN A 71 -0.68 12.66 10.53
C GLN A 71 -0.44 11.42 11.39
N PHE A 72 0.54 10.59 11.00
CA PHE A 72 1.01 9.53 11.89
C PHE A 72 1.75 10.15 13.08
N SER A 73 1.31 9.85 14.30
CA SER A 73 1.85 10.44 15.52
C SER A 73 2.86 9.50 16.18
N TYR A 74 2.43 8.32 16.59
CA TYR A 74 3.28 7.36 17.30
C TYR A 74 2.74 5.93 17.23
N LYS A 75 3.61 4.98 17.62
CA LYS A 75 3.24 3.58 17.80
C LYS A 75 3.15 3.27 19.30
N GLU A 76 2.05 2.64 19.71
CA GLU A 76 1.83 2.15 21.07
C GLU A 76 1.47 0.66 21.02
N GLY A 77 2.37 -0.20 21.46
CA GLY A 77 2.19 -1.65 21.34
C GLY A 77 2.04 -2.09 19.88
N ASP A 78 0.91 -2.68 19.55
CA ASP A 78 0.52 -3.10 18.21
C ASP A 78 -0.39 -2.09 17.48
N GLN A 79 -0.58 -0.90 18.06
CA GLN A 79 -1.42 0.16 17.50
C GLN A 79 -0.58 1.29 16.93
N PHE A 80 -0.94 1.76 15.75
CA PHE A 80 -0.42 2.95 15.12
C PHE A 80 -1.44 4.06 15.24
N VAL A 81 -1.08 5.16 15.89
CA VAL A 81 -1.99 6.26 16.20
C VAL A 81 -1.85 7.36 15.17
N PHE A 82 -2.95 7.68 14.52
CA PHE A 82 -3.07 8.76 13.54
C PHE A 82 -3.89 9.91 14.14
N MET A 83 -3.47 11.13 13.89
CA MET A 83 -4.10 12.34 14.41
C MET A 83 -4.68 13.17 13.27
N ASN A 84 -5.94 13.57 13.39
CA ASN A 84 -6.53 14.54 12.51
C ASN A 84 -5.97 15.94 12.83
N MET A 85 -5.43 16.62 11.83
CA MET A 85 -4.78 17.92 12.00
C MET A 85 -5.75 19.09 12.23
N GLU A 86 -7.05 18.89 11.98
CA GLU A 86 -8.06 19.94 12.15
C GLU A 86 -8.63 19.95 13.57
N ASN A 87 -8.95 18.77 14.12
CA ASN A 87 -9.64 18.63 15.42
C ASN A 87 -8.81 17.90 16.48
N TYR A 88 -7.59 17.43 16.13
CA TYR A 88 -6.66 16.72 17.01
C TYR A 88 -7.19 15.38 17.56
N GLU A 89 -8.26 14.86 17.00
CA GLU A 89 -8.75 13.53 17.35
C GLU A 89 -7.76 12.46 16.90
N GLN A 90 -7.58 11.45 17.76
CA GLN A 90 -6.65 10.35 17.53
C GLN A 90 -7.40 9.06 17.22
N PHE A 91 -6.90 8.34 16.23
CA PHE A 91 -7.49 7.07 15.77
C PHE A 91 -6.42 5.99 15.69
N PRO A 92 -6.55 4.90 16.46
CA PRO A 92 -5.63 3.79 16.38
C PRO A 92 -6.00 2.85 15.23
N ILE A 93 -4.97 2.34 14.55
CA ILE A 93 -5.09 1.26 13.56
C ILE A 93 -4.10 0.16 13.94
N SER A 94 -4.55 -1.09 13.96
CA SER A 94 -3.69 -2.21 14.35
C SER A 94 -2.59 -2.47 13.31
N GLU A 95 -1.42 -2.92 13.78
CA GLU A 95 -0.31 -3.34 12.92
C GLU A 95 -0.73 -4.43 11.92
N LYS A 96 -1.64 -5.32 12.32
CA LYS A 96 -2.20 -6.35 11.44
C LYS A 96 -2.95 -5.77 10.26
N ALA A 97 -3.76 -4.72 10.46
CA ALA A 97 -4.49 -4.05 9.38
C ALA A 97 -3.55 -3.31 8.42
N LEU A 98 -2.49 -2.69 8.94
CA LEU A 98 -1.47 -2.02 8.12
C LEU A 98 -0.59 -3.02 7.37
N GLY A 99 -0.32 -4.18 7.99
CA GLY A 99 0.53 -5.22 7.44
C GLY A 99 2.00 -4.80 7.34
N LYS A 100 2.73 -5.40 6.41
CA LYS A 100 4.18 -5.14 6.22
C LYS A 100 4.50 -3.69 5.85
N GLN A 101 3.52 -2.94 5.34
CA GLN A 101 3.67 -1.55 4.94
C GLN A 101 3.82 -0.59 6.13
N ALA A 102 3.46 -1.02 7.35
CA ALA A 102 3.62 -0.22 8.56
C ALA A 102 5.06 0.29 8.79
N ILE A 103 6.06 -0.43 8.28
CA ILE A 103 7.48 -0.03 8.37
C ILE A 103 7.80 1.28 7.61
N PHE A 104 6.94 1.73 6.70
CA PHE A 104 7.12 3.01 5.99
C PHE A 104 6.54 4.21 6.74
N LEU A 105 5.82 3.99 7.85
CA LEU A 105 5.30 5.09 8.66
C LEU A 105 6.44 5.73 9.45
N LYS A 106 6.59 7.05 9.27
CA LYS A 106 7.53 7.90 10.03
C LYS A 106 6.71 8.92 10.82
N GLU A 107 7.19 9.30 12.00
CA GLU A 107 6.56 10.36 12.80
C GLU A 107 6.34 11.63 11.95
N ASN A 108 5.20 12.25 12.15
CA ASN A 108 4.73 13.42 11.41
C ASN A 108 4.48 13.21 9.91
N LEU A 109 4.43 11.95 9.43
CA LEU A 109 4.05 11.66 8.05
C LEU A 109 2.57 11.96 7.85
N GLU A 110 2.26 12.87 6.92
CA GLU A 110 0.89 13.08 6.44
C GLU A 110 0.49 11.96 5.49
N ILE A 111 -0.64 11.34 5.75
CA ILE A 111 -1.13 10.20 4.99
C ILE A 111 -2.66 10.17 5.01
N ASP A 112 -3.25 9.65 3.97
CA ASP A 112 -4.70 9.49 3.91
C ASP A 112 -5.15 8.24 4.66
N VAL A 113 -6.09 8.40 5.56
CA VAL A 113 -6.71 7.34 6.36
C VAL A 113 -8.14 7.11 5.87
N PHE A 114 -8.50 5.87 5.66
CA PHE A 114 -9.85 5.48 5.29
C PHE A 114 -10.69 5.17 6.53
N PHE A 115 -11.85 5.80 6.59
CA PHE A 115 -12.84 5.60 7.64
C PHE A 115 -14.07 4.89 7.11
N CYS A 116 -14.54 3.92 7.86
CA CYS A 116 -15.80 3.24 7.65
C CYS A 116 -16.61 3.30 8.94
N GLU A 117 -17.85 3.81 8.87
CA GLU A 117 -18.72 3.92 10.05
C GLU A 117 -18.05 4.60 11.26
N GLY A 118 -17.25 5.65 11.02
CA GLY A 118 -16.56 6.42 12.06
C GLY A 118 -15.30 5.75 12.64
N ARG A 119 -14.88 4.61 12.10
CA ARG A 119 -13.66 3.90 12.51
C ARG A 119 -12.59 4.01 11.44
N ALA A 120 -11.36 4.27 11.85
CA ALA A 120 -10.20 4.17 10.96
C ALA A 120 -9.93 2.69 10.64
N VAL A 121 -9.99 2.33 9.37
CA VAL A 121 -9.90 0.92 8.94
C VAL A 121 -8.67 0.61 8.11
N SER A 122 -8.09 1.59 7.44
CA SER A 122 -6.91 1.40 6.60
C SER A 122 -6.23 2.73 6.30
N VAL A 123 -5.03 2.65 5.74
CA VAL A 123 -4.21 3.78 5.31
C VAL A 123 -3.88 3.63 3.83
N ASP A 124 -3.84 4.75 3.11
CA ASP A 124 -3.46 4.77 1.70
C ASP A 124 -1.95 5.01 1.56
N PHE A 125 -1.19 3.93 1.58
CA PHE A 125 0.26 4.01 1.40
C PHE A 125 0.61 4.45 -0.03
N PRO A 126 1.65 5.27 -0.20
CA PRO A 126 2.19 5.54 -1.53
C PRO A 126 2.68 4.24 -2.16
N LYS A 127 2.60 4.13 -3.48
CA LYS A 127 3.08 2.95 -4.20
C LYS A 127 4.60 2.78 -4.15
N MET A 128 5.30 3.89 -3.97
CA MET A 128 6.77 3.93 -3.94
C MET A 128 7.24 4.75 -2.74
N ALA A 129 8.37 4.32 -2.16
CA ALA A 129 9.08 5.07 -1.12
C ALA A 129 10.56 5.19 -1.49
N GLU A 130 11.15 6.34 -1.18
CA GLU A 130 12.60 6.54 -1.30
C GLU A 130 13.24 6.36 0.07
N LEU A 131 14.23 5.47 0.14
CA LEU A 131 14.93 5.11 1.37
C LEU A 131 16.45 5.06 1.13
N GLU A 132 17.20 5.44 2.14
CA GLU A 132 18.65 5.36 2.12
C GLU A 132 19.14 3.97 2.51
N VAL A 133 20.14 3.47 1.80
CA VAL A 133 20.85 2.23 2.12
C VAL A 133 21.85 2.52 3.24
N ILE A 134 21.57 2.00 4.43
CA ILE A 134 22.44 2.21 5.61
C ILE A 134 23.53 1.15 5.76
N SER A 135 23.35 -0.03 5.14
CA SER A 135 24.35 -1.10 5.16
C SER A 135 24.14 -2.05 3.99
N THR A 136 25.20 -2.40 3.32
CA THR A 136 25.22 -3.45 2.30
C THR A 136 26.63 -4.03 2.12
N ALA A 137 26.73 -5.29 1.71
CA ALA A 137 28.02 -5.89 1.36
C ALA A 137 28.66 -5.19 0.15
N PRO A 138 29.98 -5.16 0.05
CA PRO A 138 30.65 -4.73 -1.18
C PRO A 138 30.19 -5.55 -2.38
N GLY A 139 30.07 -4.92 -3.55
CA GLY A 139 29.75 -5.62 -4.77
C GLY A 139 30.91 -6.55 -5.17
N VAL A 140 30.58 -7.82 -5.45
CA VAL A 140 31.58 -8.83 -5.83
C VAL A 140 31.48 -9.09 -7.34
N LYS A 141 32.59 -8.94 -8.07
CA LYS A 141 32.69 -9.36 -9.47
C LYS A 141 32.58 -10.88 -9.55
N GLY A 142 31.55 -11.39 -10.26
CA GLY A 142 31.28 -12.83 -10.38
C GLY A 142 30.45 -13.41 -9.24
N GLY A 143 29.98 -12.61 -8.29
CA GLY A 143 28.88 -12.94 -7.39
C GLY A 143 27.54 -12.93 -8.13
N GLY A 144 26.47 -13.40 -7.50
CA GLY A 144 25.11 -13.32 -8.06
C GLY A 144 24.72 -11.89 -8.44
N ASP A 145 23.60 -11.75 -9.16
CA ASP A 145 23.13 -10.44 -9.66
C ASP A 145 22.68 -9.49 -8.54
N PHE A 146 22.34 -10.02 -7.36
CA PHE A 146 21.80 -9.29 -6.21
C PHE A 146 22.61 -9.55 -4.94
N LYS A 147 22.49 -8.61 -4.00
CA LYS A 147 23.02 -8.67 -2.64
C LYS A 147 22.01 -8.10 -1.64
N GLU A 148 22.16 -8.45 -0.37
CA GLU A 148 21.32 -7.87 0.69
C GLU A 148 21.75 -6.43 1.01
N ALA A 149 20.75 -5.58 1.22
CA ALA A 149 20.90 -4.23 1.73
C ALA A 149 19.90 -3.96 2.83
N LYS A 150 20.35 -3.29 3.89
CA LYS A 150 19.52 -2.78 4.97
C LYS A 150 19.24 -1.30 4.74
N LEU A 151 17.98 -0.93 4.82
CA LEU A 151 17.50 0.44 4.60
C LEU A 151 17.30 1.18 5.93
N GLU A 152 17.22 2.51 5.87
CA GLU A 152 17.08 3.40 7.04
C GLU A 152 15.88 3.10 7.94
N ASN A 153 14.82 2.52 7.38
CA ASN A 153 13.62 2.11 8.13
C ASN A 153 13.72 0.69 8.72
N GLY A 154 14.88 0.02 8.60
CA GLY A 154 15.10 -1.33 9.09
C GLY A 154 14.72 -2.45 8.12
N LEU A 155 14.13 -2.14 6.96
CA LEU A 155 13.83 -3.12 5.93
C LEU A 155 15.13 -3.70 5.35
N THR A 156 15.21 -5.02 5.22
CA THR A 156 16.26 -5.73 4.49
C THR A 156 15.70 -6.33 3.22
N LEU A 157 16.32 -6.05 2.09
CA LEU A 157 15.89 -6.56 0.79
C LEU A 157 17.07 -6.79 -0.16
N LEU A 158 16.77 -7.45 -1.28
CA LEU A 158 17.77 -7.69 -2.33
C LEU A 158 17.86 -6.48 -3.26
N VAL A 159 19.09 -6.01 -3.48
CA VAL A 159 19.42 -4.92 -4.40
C VAL A 159 20.49 -5.39 -5.39
N PRO A 160 20.58 -4.79 -6.60
CA PRO A 160 21.66 -5.08 -7.53
C PRO A 160 23.05 -4.84 -6.94
N GLN A 161 24.07 -5.56 -7.42
CA GLN A 161 25.45 -5.49 -6.93
C GLN A 161 26.06 -4.08 -6.97
N PHE A 162 25.60 -3.20 -7.88
CA PHE A 162 26.14 -1.84 -8.03
C PHE A 162 25.64 -0.84 -6.98
N VAL A 163 24.61 -1.17 -6.22
CA VAL A 163 24.05 -0.30 -5.17
C VAL A 163 25.03 -0.23 -4.01
N LYS A 164 25.30 0.98 -3.51
CA LYS A 164 26.26 1.25 -2.43
C LYS A 164 25.54 1.80 -1.20
N GLU A 165 26.23 1.68 -0.07
CA GLU A 165 25.84 2.34 1.18
C GLU A 165 25.84 3.87 1.00
N GLY A 166 24.85 4.54 1.58
CA GLY A 166 24.61 5.98 1.44
C GLY A 166 23.82 6.37 0.18
N GLU A 167 23.55 5.43 -0.74
CA GLU A 167 22.70 5.71 -1.89
C GLU A 167 21.21 5.58 -1.54
N LYS A 168 20.37 6.40 -2.19
CA LYS A 168 18.91 6.29 -2.09
C LYS A 168 18.38 5.37 -3.16
N VAL A 169 17.46 4.53 -2.76
CA VAL A 169 16.76 3.56 -3.63
C VAL A 169 15.26 3.75 -3.54
N ARG A 170 14.57 3.52 -4.64
CA ARG A 170 13.11 3.46 -4.68
C ARG A 170 12.64 2.02 -4.48
N ILE A 171 11.66 1.88 -3.62
CA ILE A 171 11.09 0.61 -3.19
C ILE A 171 9.62 0.60 -3.56
N ASN A 172 9.15 -0.49 -4.10
CA ASN A 172 7.72 -0.77 -4.21
C ASN A 172 7.18 -1.09 -2.81
N VAL A 173 6.24 -0.27 -2.33
CA VAL A 173 5.68 -0.39 -0.97
C VAL A 173 4.73 -1.59 -0.85
N ASP A 174 4.12 -2.04 -1.95
CA ASP A 174 3.15 -3.14 -1.92
C ASP A 174 3.81 -4.50 -1.73
N ASP A 175 4.93 -4.76 -2.40
CA ASP A 175 5.66 -6.04 -2.36
C ASP A 175 7.02 -5.95 -1.68
N LEU A 176 7.43 -4.77 -1.23
CA LEU A 176 8.70 -4.48 -0.55
C LEU A 176 9.92 -4.79 -1.43
N SER A 177 9.81 -4.60 -2.73
CA SER A 177 10.88 -4.90 -3.69
C SER A 177 11.63 -3.65 -4.14
N TYR A 178 12.88 -3.84 -4.51
CA TYR A 178 13.71 -2.80 -5.14
C TYR A 178 13.15 -2.47 -6.54
N LEU A 179 13.00 -1.19 -6.84
CA LEU A 179 12.63 -0.70 -8.16
C LEU A 179 13.85 -0.16 -8.92
N ASP A 180 14.44 0.89 -8.40
CA ASP A 180 15.60 1.53 -9.01
C ASP A 180 16.39 2.38 -8.00
N ARG A 181 17.51 2.92 -8.45
CA ARG A 181 18.33 3.85 -7.69
C ARG A 181 17.94 5.29 -8.03
N VAL A 182 17.78 6.11 -6.99
CA VAL A 182 17.57 7.55 -7.17
C VAL A 182 18.83 8.19 -7.72
N THR A 183 18.78 8.68 -8.95
CA THR A 183 19.88 9.41 -9.58
C THR A 183 19.56 10.89 -9.66
N THR A 184 20.59 11.74 -9.64
CA THR A 184 20.45 13.21 -9.73
C THR A 184 19.68 13.67 -11.00
N LYS A 185 19.57 12.82 -12.00
CA LYS A 185 18.77 13.10 -13.22
C LYS A 185 17.25 12.97 -12.95
N SER A 186 16.82 12.14 -12.01
CA SER A 186 15.41 11.98 -11.65
C SER A 186 14.84 13.21 -10.94
N LEU A 187 15.68 13.95 -10.22
CA LEU A 187 15.27 15.16 -9.48
C LEU A 187 14.97 16.37 -10.39
N LYS A 188 15.40 16.35 -11.66
CA LYS A 188 15.15 17.46 -12.60
C LYS A 188 13.79 17.37 -13.30
N ASN A 189 13.12 16.24 -13.29
CA ASN A 189 11.84 16.07 -13.97
C ASN A 189 10.61 16.37 -13.08
N GLU A 190 10.79 16.58 -11.78
CA GLU A 190 9.70 16.94 -10.85
C GLU A 190 9.51 18.45 -10.63
N LYS A 191 10.36 19.30 -11.24
CA LYS A 191 10.21 20.76 -11.15
C LYS A 191 9.77 21.35 -12.49
N ALA A 192 8.46 21.41 -12.75
CA ALA A 192 7.74 22.55 -13.31
C ALA A 192 6.25 22.22 -13.49
N PRO A 193 5.32 22.84 -12.74
CA PRO A 193 3.97 23.02 -13.25
C PRO A 193 4.06 24.09 -14.36
N PRO A 194 3.28 23.97 -15.46
CA PRO A 194 3.27 24.97 -16.50
C PRO A 194 2.67 26.26 -15.93
N ALA A 195 3.38 27.36 -16.12
CA ALA A 195 2.84 28.70 -15.94
C ALA A 195 1.71 28.90 -16.94
N ASN A 196 0.49 29.07 -16.44
CA ASN A 196 -0.63 29.58 -17.24
C ASN A 196 -0.44 31.08 -17.46
N SER A 197 -0.34 31.40 -18.72
CA SER A 197 -0.65 32.74 -19.23
C SER A 197 -2.12 32.84 -19.53
#